data_b967aa3fa0ddffcc7c569390855215a2
#
_entry.id   b967aa3fa0ddffcc7c569390855215a2
#
_cell.length_a   1.000
_cell.length_b   1.000
_cell.length_c   1.000
_cell.angle_alpha   90.00
_cell.angle_beta   90.00
_cell.angle_gamma   90.00
#
_symmetry.space_group_name_H-M   'P 1'
#
loop_
_entity.id
_entity.type
_entity.pdbx_description
1 polymer ?
#
loop_
_entity_poly.entity_id
_entity_poly.type
_entity_poly.pdbx_seq_one_letter_code
_entity_poly.pdbx_strand_id
1 'polypeptide(L)'
;ANLSLTLAKVSYTARYVPAYRIKHITKKEAPYMVYVLDIDGQPLMPTSRHRKVRKLLNSHLAKVAKRCPFTIQLLYQSTKETQPVSLGVDAGSRHIGLAATTEQKVVYQEELVPRNDVVKLLSARRALRSSRRSRKTRYRKPRFNNRVHSKHKGWLAPSVEVKIQEHITAIKRICQILPISDIHVETAEFDLQRLKAMEEGRPLPVGTDYQLGEQYDFYNTRQYVLHRDEYTCQCCGTHDNNVKLHVHHIESRQTGGDAPN
;
A
#
# COMPACT_ATOMS: atom_id res chain seq x y z
N ALA A 1 -3.72 16.28 -25.90
CA ALA A 1 -2.42 15.69 -26.14
C ALA A 1 -2.46 14.22 -25.64
N ASN A 2 -2.51 13.29 -26.58
CA ASN A 2 -2.56 11.86 -26.31
C ASN A 2 -1.22 11.39 -25.76
N LEU A 3 -1.16 11.01 -24.48
CA LEU A 3 -0.06 10.26 -23.91
C LEU A 3 -0.29 8.75 -24.16
N SER A 4 0.23 8.26 -25.28
CA SER A 4 0.34 6.84 -25.54
C SER A 4 1.46 6.28 -24.66
N LEU A 5 1.11 5.60 -23.57
CA LEU A 5 2.04 4.79 -22.78
C LEU A 5 2.45 3.55 -23.57
N THR A 6 3.55 3.64 -24.31
CA THR A 6 4.24 2.49 -24.86
C THR A 6 4.89 1.68 -23.73
N LEU A 7 4.22 0.59 -23.35
CA LEU A 7 4.75 -0.39 -22.39
C LEU A 7 5.90 -1.16 -23.07
N ALA A 8 7.13 -0.79 -22.71
CA ALA A 8 8.31 -1.59 -23.04
C ALA A 8 8.17 -3.01 -22.44
N LYS A 9 8.27 -4.03 -23.30
CA LYS A 9 8.28 -5.43 -22.90
C LYS A 9 9.53 -5.72 -22.08
N VAL A 10 9.39 -5.79 -20.76
CA VAL A 10 10.40 -6.37 -19.88
C VAL A 10 9.99 -7.82 -19.61
N SER A 11 10.68 -8.74 -20.29
CA SER A 11 10.53 -10.18 -20.07
C SER A 11 11.25 -10.58 -18.78
N TYR A 12 10.53 -10.68 -17.66
CA TYR A 12 11.03 -11.32 -16.45
C TYR A 12 10.39 -12.70 -16.31
N THR A 13 11.17 -13.74 -16.63
CA THR A 13 10.86 -15.13 -16.29
C THR A 13 11.28 -15.44 -14.86
N ALA A 14 10.58 -14.90 -13.91
CA ALA A 14 10.57 -15.40 -12.54
C ALA A 14 9.12 -15.70 -12.19
N ARG A 15 8.81 -16.96 -11.88
CA ARG A 15 7.52 -17.36 -11.33
C ARG A 15 7.39 -16.72 -9.94
N TYR A 16 6.95 -15.47 -9.90
CA TYR A 16 6.60 -14.77 -8.67
C TYR A 16 5.21 -15.25 -8.26
N VAL A 17 5.14 -16.05 -7.22
CA VAL A 17 3.87 -16.35 -6.53
C VAL A 17 3.67 -15.20 -5.55
N PRO A 18 2.71 -14.31 -5.78
CA PRO A 18 2.47 -13.21 -4.86
C PRO A 18 1.93 -13.77 -3.54
N ALA A 19 2.71 -13.57 -2.47
CA ALA A 19 2.31 -13.97 -1.11
C ALA A 19 1.47 -12.86 -0.47
N TYR A 20 0.36 -12.45 -1.10
CA TYR A 20 -0.58 -11.52 -0.50
C TYR A 20 -1.84 -12.25 -0.02
N ARG A 21 -2.35 -11.81 1.11
CA ARG A 21 -3.59 -12.31 1.68
C ARG A 21 -4.73 -11.37 1.26
N ILE A 22 -5.63 -11.87 0.43
CA ILE A 22 -6.86 -11.15 0.08
C ILE A 22 -7.80 -11.23 1.27
N LYS A 23 -8.09 -10.10 1.91
CA LYS A 23 -9.22 -9.98 2.83
C LYS A 23 -10.42 -9.53 2.00
N HIS A 24 -11.34 -10.43 1.75
CA HIS A 24 -12.65 -10.03 1.23
C HIS A 24 -13.38 -9.26 2.35
N ILE A 25 -13.70 -8.00 2.07
CA ILE A 25 -14.53 -7.18 2.95
C ILE A 25 -15.86 -7.91 3.17
N THR A 26 -16.25 -7.99 4.42
CA THR A 26 -17.36 -8.81 4.89
C THR A 26 -18.69 -8.54 4.21
N LYS A 27 -19.41 -9.60 3.99
CA LYS A 27 -20.69 -9.94 3.35
C LYS A 27 -21.86 -8.93 3.34
N LYS A 28 -21.81 -7.75 3.90
CA LYS A 28 -23.02 -6.93 4.12
C LYS A 28 -23.28 -5.79 3.12
N GLU A 29 -22.32 -5.34 2.32
CA GLU A 29 -22.48 -4.08 1.58
C GLU A 29 -22.25 -4.09 0.06
N ALA A 30 -21.68 -5.12 -0.52
CA ALA A 30 -21.57 -5.22 -1.98
C ALA A 30 -22.33 -6.42 -2.51
N PRO A 31 -23.25 -6.22 -3.48
CA PRO A 31 -23.93 -7.35 -4.12
C PRO A 31 -22.88 -8.23 -4.81
N TYR A 32 -23.01 -9.55 -4.66
CA TYR A 32 -22.14 -10.51 -5.35
C TYR A 32 -22.27 -10.31 -6.86
N MET A 33 -21.25 -9.67 -7.45
CA MET A 33 -21.19 -9.46 -8.88
C MET A 33 -20.53 -10.64 -9.57
N VAL A 34 -21.03 -11.00 -10.73
CA VAL A 34 -20.38 -11.93 -11.66
C VAL A 34 -19.73 -11.11 -12.76
N TYR A 35 -18.43 -11.28 -12.93
CA TYR A 35 -17.67 -10.62 -13.98
C TYR A 35 -17.81 -11.39 -15.28
N VAL A 36 -17.88 -10.66 -16.37
CA VAL A 36 -18.19 -11.23 -17.70
C VAL A 36 -17.11 -10.82 -18.67
N LEU A 37 -16.58 -11.79 -19.39
CA LEU A 37 -15.68 -11.58 -20.52
C LEU A 37 -16.41 -11.95 -21.82
N ASP A 38 -16.08 -11.26 -22.89
CA ASP A 38 -16.55 -11.64 -24.22
C ASP A 38 -15.84 -12.88 -24.77
N ILE A 39 -16.12 -13.24 -26.01
CA ILE A 39 -15.46 -14.38 -26.70
C ILE A 39 -13.96 -14.18 -26.82
N ASP A 40 -13.50 -12.95 -26.99
CA ASP A 40 -12.08 -12.57 -27.16
C ASP A 40 -11.36 -12.42 -25.81
N GLY A 41 -12.08 -12.62 -24.69
CA GLY A 41 -11.55 -12.44 -23.34
C GLY A 41 -11.49 -11.00 -22.86
N GLN A 42 -12.11 -10.06 -23.58
CA GLN A 42 -12.20 -8.66 -23.16
C GLN A 42 -13.27 -8.48 -22.08
N PRO A 43 -13.04 -7.62 -21.08
CA PRO A 43 -13.98 -7.42 -20.01
C PRO A 43 -15.24 -6.66 -20.47
N LEU A 44 -16.39 -7.18 -20.03
CA LEU A 44 -17.69 -6.56 -20.18
C LEU A 44 -18.24 -6.10 -18.82
N MET A 45 -19.39 -5.42 -18.84
CA MET A 45 -20.04 -4.99 -17.61
C MET A 45 -20.42 -6.18 -16.71
N PRO A 46 -20.10 -6.10 -15.40
CA PRO A 46 -20.45 -7.14 -14.45
C PRO A 46 -21.96 -7.20 -14.22
N THR A 47 -22.46 -8.36 -13.82
CA THR A 47 -23.89 -8.58 -13.61
C THR A 47 -24.20 -9.17 -12.24
N SER A 48 -25.30 -8.72 -11.64
CA SER A 48 -25.91 -9.33 -10.44
C SER A 48 -26.99 -10.37 -10.77
N ARG A 49 -27.26 -10.60 -12.07
CA ARG A 49 -28.34 -11.51 -12.53
C ARG A 49 -27.88 -12.98 -12.50
N HIS A 50 -27.67 -13.55 -11.32
CA HIS A 50 -27.16 -14.91 -11.15
C HIS A 50 -27.99 -15.98 -11.88
N ARG A 51 -29.33 -15.80 -12.00
CA ARG A 51 -30.21 -16.71 -12.72
C ARG A 51 -29.87 -16.77 -14.22
N LYS A 52 -29.57 -15.61 -14.83
CA LYS A 52 -29.15 -15.53 -16.24
C LYS A 52 -27.79 -16.22 -16.42
N VAL A 53 -26.84 -15.97 -15.52
CA VAL A 53 -25.51 -16.61 -15.55
C VAL A 53 -25.66 -18.14 -15.48
N ARG A 54 -26.46 -18.65 -14.56
CA ARG A 54 -26.71 -20.11 -14.46
C ARG A 54 -27.31 -20.70 -15.74
N LYS A 55 -28.25 -20.00 -16.38
CA LYS A 55 -28.81 -20.44 -17.67
C LYS A 55 -27.72 -20.50 -18.75
N LEU A 56 -26.85 -19.45 -18.86
CA LEU A 56 -25.77 -19.42 -19.84
C LEU A 56 -24.75 -20.55 -19.64
N LEU A 57 -24.44 -20.89 -18.40
CA LEU A 57 -23.53 -21.99 -18.09
C LEU A 57 -24.15 -23.34 -18.42
N ASN A 58 -25.45 -23.56 -18.07
CA ASN A 58 -26.18 -24.82 -18.34
C ASN A 58 -26.41 -25.05 -19.84
N SER A 59 -26.62 -23.97 -20.61
CA SER A 59 -26.79 -24.06 -22.07
C SER A 59 -25.44 -24.05 -22.84
N HIS A 60 -24.31 -24.15 -22.14
CA HIS A 60 -22.97 -24.12 -22.72
C HIS A 60 -22.68 -22.89 -23.60
N LEU A 61 -23.40 -21.78 -23.36
CA LEU A 61 -23.16 -20.49 -24.01
C LEU A 61 -22.09 -19.64 -23.27
N ALA A 62 -21.68 -20.07 -22.08
CA ALA A 62 -20.60 -19.48 -21.32
C ALA A 62 -19.79 -20.56 -20.60
N LYS A 63 -18.54 -20.27 -20.30
CA LYS A 63 -17.66 -21.10 -19.47
C LYS A 63 -17.13 -20.30 -18.27
N VAL A 64 -16.78 -20.99 -17.18
CA VAL A 64 -16.12 -20.36 -16.04
C VAL A 64 -14.68 -20.05 -16.39
N ALA A 65 -14.30 -18.76 -16.39
CA ALA A 65 -12.93 -18.30 -16.65
C ALA A 65 -12.10 -18.20 -15.37
N LYS A 66 -12.67 -17.66 -14.29
CA LYS A 66 -12.01 -17.57 -12.96
C LYS A 66 -13.01 -17.91 -11.86
N ARG A 67 -12.53 -18.56 -10.79
CA ARG A 67 -13.36 -18.89 -9.63
C ARG A 67 -13.43 -17.75 -8.60
N CYS A 68 -12.34 -16.99 -8.47
CA CYS A 68 -12.26 -15.88 -7.54
C CYS A 68 -11.42 -14.73 -8.15
N PRO A 69 -12.01 -13.53 -8.33
CA PRO A 69 -13.46 -13.28 -8.31
C PRO A 69 -14.19 -14.06 -9.40
N PHE A 70 -15.46 -14.40 -9.15
CA PHE A 70 -16.20 -15.27 -10.07
C PHE A 70 -16.43 -14.60 -11.42
N THR A 71 -15.81 -15.17 -12.44
CA THR A 71 -15.77 -14.60 -13.81
C THR A 71 -16.15 -15.66 -14.81
N ILE A 72 -17.06 -15.33 -15.71
CA ILE A 72 -17.47 -16.17 -16.83
C ILE A 72 -16.97 -15.56 -18.15
N GLN A 73 -16.74 -16.40 -19.12
CA GLN A 73 -16.48 -15.99 -20.51
C GLN A 73 -17.60 -16.45 -21.40
N LEU A 74 -18.15 -15.53 -22.19
CA LEU A 74 -19.16 -15.83 -23.21
C LEU A 74 -18.51 -16.58 -24.38
N LEU A 75 -19.26 -17.51 -24.97
CA LEU A 75 -18.84 -18.30 -26.13
C LEU A 75 -19.54 -17.85 -27.42
N TYR A 76 -20.22 -16.71 -27.37
CA TYR A 76 -20.89 -16.08 -28.51
C TYR A 76 -20.56 -14.60 -28.58
N GLN A 77 -20.72 -14.02 -29.73
CA GLN A 77 -20.53 -12.55 -29.90
C GLN A 77 -21.63 -11.79 -29.19
N SER A 78 -21.23 -10.82 -28.36
CA SER A 78 -22.12 -9.91 -27.67
C SER A 78 -21.82 -8.47 -28.05
N THR A 79 -22.75 -7.58 -27.78
CA THR A 79 -22.51 -6.13 -27.91
C THR A 79 -21.39 -5.72 -26.96
N LYS A 80 -20.43 -4.97 -27.47
CA LYS A 80 -19.25 -4.49 -26.69
C LYS A 80 -19.51 -3.14 -25.99
N GLU A 81 -20.78 -2.77 -25.85
CA GLU A 81 -21.17 -1.53 -25.16
C GLU A 81 -20.92 -1.67 -23.66
N THR A 82 -20.09 -0.79 -23.12
CA THR A 82 -19.78 -0.72 -21.71
C THR A 82 -19.98 0.69 -21.17
N GLN A 83 -20.44 0.80 -19.94
CA GLN A 83 -20.45 2.08 -19.23
C GLN A 83 -19.02 2.44 -18.79
N PRO A 84 -18.68 3.73 -18.66
CA PRO A 84 -17.42 4.12 -18.08
C PRO A 84 -17.30 3.61 -16.63
N VAL A 85 -16.16 3.04 -16.31
CA VAL A 85 -15.85 2.53 -14.98
C VAL A 85 -14.56 3.16 -14.50
N SER A 86 -14.62 3.90 -13.40
CA SER A 86 -13.46 4.51 -12.78
C SER A 86 -12.92 3.63 -11.66
N LEU A 87 -11.62 3.37 -11.67
CA LEU A 87 -10.92 2.61 -10.63
C LEU A 87 -10.20 3.59 -9.69
N GLY A 88 -10.64 3.64 -8.43
CA GLY A 88 -9.93 4.32 -7.34
C GLY A 88 -8.92 3.38 -6.68
N VAL A 89 -7.73 3.88 -6.44
CA VAL A 89 -6.62 3.16 -5.82
C VAL A 89 -6.09 3.99 -4.64
N ASP A 90 -6.28 3.51 -3.44
CA ASP A 90 -5.59 3.99 -2.23
C ASP A 90 -4.26 3.23 -2.11
N ALA A 91 -3.16 3.93 -2.39
CA ALA A 91 -1.84 3.34 -2.53
C ALA A 91 -1.09 3.25 -1.19
N GLY A 92 -1.68 2.59 -0.20
CA GLY A 92 -1.07 2.40 1.11
C GLY A 92 0.11 1.41 1.11
N SER A 93 1.03 1.58 2.07
CA SER A 93 2.22 0.72 2.19
C SER A 93 1.96 -0.62 2.91
N ARG A 94 0.91 -0.71 3.73
CA ARG A 94 0.48 -1.90 4.49
C ARG A 94 -0.84 -2.46 3.99
N HIS A 95 -1.68 -1.61 3.48
CA HIS A 95 -2.98 -1.92 2.90
C HIS A 95 -3.13 -1.16 1.61
N ILE A 96 -3.70 -1.77 0.60
CA ILE A 96 -4.02 -1.16 -0.68
C ILE A 96 -5.53 -1.29 -0.84
N GLY A 97 -6.22 -0.16 -0.86
CA GLY A 97 -7.65 -0.09 -1.14
C GLY A 97 -7.88 0.00 -2.65
N LEU A 98 -8.81 -0.78 -3.17
CA LEU A 98 -9.18 -0.78 -4.59
C LEU A 98 -10.69 -0.78 -4.69
N ALA A 99 -11.24 0.21 -5.39
CA ALA A 99 -12.67 0.31 -5.63
C ALA A 99 -12.94 0.71 -7.08
N ALA A 100 -13.79 -0.05 -7.77
CA ALA A 100 -14.25 0.31 -9.10
C ALA A 100 -15.71 0.74 -9.04
N THR A 101 -16.00 1.91 -9.60
CA THR A 101 -17.31 2.55 -9.56
C THR A 101 -17.79 2.94 -10.96
N THR A 102 -19.09 2.82 -11.15
CA THR A 102 -19.80 3.54 -12.22
C THR A 102 -20.45 4.76 -11.60
N GLU A 103 -21.04 5.65 -12.40
CA GLU A 103 -21.77 6.83 -11.89
C GLU A 103 -22.82 6.50 -10.82
N GLN A 104 -23.40 5.30 -10.86
CA GLN A 104 -24.53 4.94 -9.99
C GLN A 104 -24.17 3.96 -8.86
N LYS A 105 -23.12 3.18 -9.01
CA LYS A 105 -22.82 2.09 -8.04
C LYS A 105 -21.37 1.65 -8.02
N VAL A 106 -20.98 1.08 -6.90
CA VAL A 106 -19.73 0.35 -6.75
C VAL A 106 -19.89 -1.05 -7.34
N VAL A 107 -19.00 -1.42 -8.27
CA VAL A 107 -19.01 -2.72 -8.97
C VAL A 107 -17.91 -3.65 -8.51
N TYR A 108 -16.91 -3.12 -7.81
CA TYR A 108 -15.80 -3.88 -7.23
C TYR A 108 -15.25 -3.19 -5.99
N GLN A 109 -14.91 -3.97 -4.96
CA GLN A 109 -14.17 -3.50 -3.79
C GLN A 109 -13.20 -4.58 -3.33
N GLU A 110 -12.00 -4.19 -3.01
CA GLU A 110 -10.96 -5.07 -2.49
C GLU A 110 -10.02 -4.33 -1.56
N GLU A 111 -9.65 -4.96 -0.46
CA GLU A 111 -8.50 -4.59 0.36
C GLU A 111 -7.42 -5.64 0.16
N LEU A 112 -6.26 -5.22 -0.30
CA LEU A 112 -5.10 -6.05 -0.50
C LEU A 112 -4.05 -5.73 0.56
N VAL A 113 -3.58 -6.76 1.26
CA VAL A 113 -2.49 -6.63 2.23
C VAL A 113 -1.18 -7.03 1.56
N PRO A 114 -0.30 -6.06 1.24
CA PRO A 114 1.01 -6.34 0.67
C PRO A 114 1.88 -7.16 1.64
N ARG A 115 2.92 -7.75 1.10
CA ARG A 115 3.89 -8.49 1.89
C ARG A 115 4.61 -7.58 2.90
N ASN A 116 4.51 -7.89 4.18
CA ASN A 116 5.08 -7.10 5.29
C ASN A 116 6.17 -7.85 6.09
N ASP A 117 6.52 -9.08 5.70
CA ASP A 117 7.50 -9.93 6.39
C ASP A 117 8.97 -9.65 6.00
N VAL A 118 9.22 -8.77 5.02
CA VAL A 118 10.54 -8.50 4.44
C VAL A 118 11.55 -8.09 5.51
N VAL A 119 11.17 -7.19 6.43
CA VAL A 119 12.06 -6.72 7.52
C VAL A 119 12.47 -7.88 8.42
N LYS A 120 11.52 -8.73 8.81
CA LYS A 120 11.76 -9.93 9.64
C LYS A 120 12.71 -10.90 8.95
N LEU A 121 12.50 -11.17 7.66
CA LEU A 121 13.36 -12.06 6.87
C LEU A 121 14.76 -11.49 6.66
N LEU A 122 14.91 -10.19 6.45
CA LEU A 122 16.21 -9.53 6.36
C LEU A 122 16.96 -9.58 7.68
N SER A 123 16.29 -9.40 8.81
CA SER A 123 16.88 -9.53 10.15
C SER A 123 17.37 -10.96 10.41
N ALA A 124 16.55 -11.96 10.11
CA ALA A 124 16.94 -13.36 10.21
C ALA A 124 18.16 -13.67 9.32
N ARG A 125 18.17 -13.20 8.09
CA ARG A 125 19.30 -13.35 7.17
C ARG A 125 20.56 -12.65 7.69
N ARG A 126 20.43 -11.47 8.32
CA ARG A 126 21.54 -10.77 8.97
C ARG A 126 22.12 -11.58 10.14
N ALA A 127 21.27 -12.14 11.01
CA ALA A 127 21.68 -12.98 12.13
C ALA A 127 22.42 -14.23 11.65
N LEU A 128 21.90 -14.94 10.64
CA LEU A 128 22.56 -16.10 10.04
C LEU A 128 23.93 -15.76 9.43
N ARG A 129 24.05 -14.61 8.77
CA ARG A 129 25.34 -14.15 8.23
C ARG A 129 26.34 -13.79 9.34
N SER A 130 25.89 -13.20 10.43
CA SER A 130 26.71 -12.89 11.60
C SER A 130 27.21 -14.19 12.25
N SER A 131 26.32 -15.14 12.49
CA SER A 131 26.68 -16.45 13.04
C SER A 131 27.70 -17.22 12.18
N ARG A 132 27.54 -17.16 10.83
CA ARG A 132 28.53 -17.79 9.92
C ARG A 132 29.90 -17.13 10.01
N ARG A 133 29.97 -15.81 10.23
CA ARG A 133 31.25 -15.07 10.36
C ARG A 133 31.94 -15.34 11.66
N SER A 134 31.21 -15.55 12.74
CA SER A 134 31.77 -15.85 14.07
C SER A 134 32.29 -17.28 14.20
N ARG A 135 31.99 -18.18 13.26
CA ARG A 135 32.58 -19.52 13.23
C ARG A 135 34.06 -19.45 12.86
N LYS A 136 34.93 -20.13 13.65
CA LYS A 136 36.39 -20.11 13.48
C LYS A 136 36.93 -20.79 12.21
N THR A 137 36.06 -21.34 11.34
CA THR A 137 36.46 -22.16 10.20
C THR A 137 36.99 -21.36 8.98
N ARG A 138 36.50 -20.16 8.74
CA ARG A 138 37.00 -19.31 7.65
C ARG A 138 36.54 -17.88 7.83
N TYR A 139 37.46 -16.95 8.15
CA TYR A 139 37.18 -15.54 8.22
C TYR A 139 37.20 -14.91 6.82
N ARG A 140 36.12 -14.22 6.46
CA ARG A 140 36.07 -13.35 5.27
C ARG A 140 35.77 -11.93 5.74
N LYS A 141 36.58 -10.98 5.29
CA LYS A 141 36.33 -9.56 5.57
C LYS A 141 34.89 -9.19 5.12
N PRO A 142 34.12 -8.46 5.94
CA PRO A 142 32.80 -8.01 5.53
C PRO A 142 32.93 -7.01 4.38
N ARG A 143 32.08 -7.17 3.38
CA ARG A 143 31.99 -6.29 2.23
C ARG A 143 30.85 -5.30 2.47
N PHE A 144 31.14 -4.14 3.06
CA PHE A 144 30.11 -3.20 3.44
C PHE A 144 29.55 -2.39 2.27
N ASN A 145 30.39 -1.94 1.37
CA ASN A 145 30.04 -0.90 0.38
C ASN A 145 29.98 -1.39 -1.06
N ASN A 146 29.81 -2.69 -1.30
CA ASN A 146 29.83 -3.26 -2.66
C ASN A 146 28.78 -2.66 -3.63
N ARG A 147 27.76 -2.00 -3.14
CA ARG A 147 26.66 -1.48 -3.96
C ARG A 147 26.52 0.05 -3.92
N VAL A 148 27.35 0.73 -3.14
CA VAL A 148 27.26 2.19 -3.03
C VAL A 148 27.53 2.87 -4.36
N HIS A 149 28.55 2.38 -5.09
CA HIS A 149 28.95 2.94 -6.40
C HIS A 149 28.17 2.33 -7.59
N SER A 150 27.38 1.27 -7.38
CA SER A 150 26.59 0.66 -8.44
C SER A 150 25.16 1.19 -8.53
N LYS A 151 24.77 2.15 -7.69
CA LYS A 151 23.46 2.79 -7.74
C LYS A 151 23.45 3.81 -8.87
N HIS A 152 22.60 3.58 -9.86
CA HIS A 152 22.34 4.53 -10.93
C HIS A 152 21.25 5.54 -10.54
N LYS A 153 21.12 6.63 -11.29
CA LYS A 153 20.06 7.62 -11.08
C LYS A 153 18.68 6.93 -11.18
N GLY A 154 17.83 7.16 -10.19
CA GLY A 154 16.50 6.52 -10.11
C GLY A 154 16.52 5.10 -9.52
N TRP A 155 17.65 4.63 -8.96
CA TRP A 155 17.69 3.33 -8.28
C TRP A 155 16.77 3.32 -7.06
N LEU A 156 15.88 2.34 -7.02
CA LEU A 156 15.01 2.06 -5.88
C LEU A 156 15.51 0.82 -5.13
N ALA A 157 15.25 0.79 -3.83
CA ALA A 157 15.50 -0.43 -3.06
C ALA A 157 14.60 -1.58 -3.56
N PRO A 158 15.11 -2.82 -3.68
CA PRO A 158 14.31 -3.94 -4.18
C PRO A 158 12.99 -4.16 -3.43
N SER A 159 12.94 -3.82 -2.14
CA SER A 159 11.69 -3.87 -1.36
C SER A 159 10.65 -2.84 -1.79
N VAL A 160 11.09 -1.67 -2.25
CA VAL A 160 10.23 -0.62 -2.80
C VAL A 160 9.72 -1.03 -4.19
N GLU A 161 10.60 -1.56 -5.04
CA GLU A 161 10.22 -2.09 -6.35
C GLU A 161 9.16 -3.19 -6.23
N VAL A 162 9.34 -4.12 -5.29
CA VAL A 162 8.33 -5.17 -5.03
C VAL A 162 6.99 -4.57 -4.65
N LYS A 163 6.95 -3.58 -3.76
CA LYS A 163 5.70 -2.89 -3.40
C LYS A 163 5.03 -2.24 -4.61
N ILE A 164 5.80 -1.52 -5.43
CA ILE A 164 5.26 -0.90 -6.66
C ILE A 164 4.68 -1.97 -7.58
N GLN A 165 5.38 -3.09 -7.77
CA GLN A 165 4.89 -4.19 -8.62
C GLN A 165 3.63 -4.86 -8.05
N GLU A 166 3.47 -4.94 -6.74
CA GLU A 166 2.25 -5.43 -6.10
C GLU A 166 1.05 -4.52 -6.43
N HIS A 167 1.20 -3.19 -6.36
CA HIS A 167 0.16 -2.23 -6.77
C HIS A 167 -0.20 -2.39 -8.25
N ILE A 168 0.81 -2.39 -9.13
CA ILE A 168 0.61 -2.55 -10.57
C ILE A 168 -0.08 -3.88 -10.89
N THR A 169 0.31 -4.96 -10.21
CA THR A 169 -0.28 -6.29 -10.41
C THR A 169 -1.75 -6.31 -9.98
N ALA A 170 -2.09 -5.66 -8.86
CA ALA A 170 -3.45 -5.54 -8.37
C ALA A 170 -4.34 -4.77 -9.39
N ILE A 171 -3.86 -3.63 -9.87
CA ILE A 171 -4.55 -2.84 -10.89
C ILE A 171 -4.77 -3.66 -12.17
N LYS A 172 -3.72 -4.28 -12.70
CA LYS A 172 -3.81 -5.11 -13.92
C LYS A 172 -4.81 -6.26 -13.77
N ARG A 173 -4.88 -6.89 -12.59
CA ARG A 173 -5.84 -7.95 -12.31
C ARG A 173 -7.28 -7.47 -12.41
N ILE A 174 -7.57 -6.25 -11.95
CA ILE A 174 -8.90 -5.65 -12.04
C ILE A 174 -9.23 -5.27 -13.49
N CYS A 175 -8.29 -4.66 -14.22
CA CYS A 175 -8.46 -4.34 -15.63
C CYS A 175 -8.71 -5.57 -16.52
N GLN A 176 -8.31 -6.78 -16.08
CA GLN A 176 -8.60 -8.02 -16.80
C GLN A 176 -10.05 -8.51 -16.65
N ILE A 177 -10.80 -8.01 -15.67
CA ILE A 177 -12.16 -8.47 -15.36
C ILE A 177 -13.22 -7.36 -15.46
N LEU A 178 -12.79 -6.10 -15.51
CA LEU A 178 -13.65 -4.92 -15.63
C LEU A 178 -13.16 -3.99 -16.73
N PRO A 179 -14.08 -3.39 -17.52
CA PRO A 179 -13.75 -2.41 -18.55
C PRO A 179 -13.44 -1.05 -17.93
N ILE A 180 -12.24 -0.93 -17.33
CA ILE A 180 -11.79 0.30 -16.69
C ILE A 180 -11.49 1.37 -17.74
N SER A 181 -12.13 2.54 -17.61
CA SER A 181 -11.91 3.72 -18.45
C SER A 181 -10.82 4.61 -17.85
N ASP A 182 -10.88 4.83 -16.54
CA ASP A 182 -10.02 5.77 -15.84
C ASP A 182 -9.48 5.16 -14.56
N ILE A 183 -8.25 5.54 -14.18
CA ILE A 183 -7.60 5.09 -12.95
C ILE A 183 -7.19 6.32 -12.15
N HIS A 184 -7.75 6.45 -10.95
CA HIS A 184 -7.43 7.49 -9.99
C HIS A 184 -6.61 6.90 -8.86
N VAL A 185 -5.38 7.37 -8.69
CA VAL A 185 -4.50 6.94 -7.61
C VAL A 185 -4.42 8.05 -6.59
N GLU A 186 -4.77 7.73 -5.34
CA GLU A 186 -4.57 8.66 -4.24
C GLU A 186 -3.07 8.78 -3.93
N THR A 187 -2.55 10.00 -4.05
CA THR A 187 -1.20 10.36 -3.66
C THR A 187 -1.30 11.31 -2.48
N ALA A 188 -1.21 10.75 -1.27
CA ALA A 188 -1.18 11.57 -0.06
C ALA A 188 0.25 12.08 0.17
N GLU A 189 0.48 13.35 -0.08
CA GLU A 189 1.69 14.06 0.34
C GLU A 189 1.41 14.77 1.68
N PHE A 190 1.37 14.00 2.78
CA PHE A 190 1.28 14.57 4.12
C PHE A 190 2.69 14.87 4.64
N ASP A 191 3.15 16.05 4.36
CA ASP A 191 4.35 16.62 4.96
C ASP A 191 3.94 17.47 6.18
N LEU A 192 3.87 16.83 7.34
CA LEU A 192 3.46 17.48 8.59
C LEU A 192 4.39 18.64 8.98
N GLN A 193 5.69 18.52 8.73
CA GLN A 193 6.64 19.59 9.04
C GLN A 193 6.43 20.80 8.14
N ARG A 194 6.12 20.55 6.87
CA ARG A 194 5.78 21.61 5.92
C ARG A 194 4.46 22.29 6.25
N LEU A 195 3.44 21.53 6.63
CA LEU A 195 2.15 22.08 7.05
C LEU A 195 2.29 22.95 8.30
N LYS A 196 2.98 22.48 9.33
CA LYS A 196 3.29 23.26 10.53
C LYS A 196 4.06 24.54 10.22
N ALA A 197 5.09 24.44 9.35
CA ALA A 197 5.85 25.62 8.96
C ALA A 197 4.98 26.66 8.22
N MET A 198 4.02 26.20 7.41
CA MET A 198 3.05 27.09 6.75
C MET A 198 2.10 27.75 7.77
N GLU A 199 1.56 27.01 8.73
CA GLU A 199 0.68 27.51 9.79
C GLU A 199 1.40 28.52 10.68
N GLU A 200 2.65 28.29 11.01
CA GLU A 200 3.48 29.13 11.87
C GLU A 200 4.22 30.27 11.11
N GLY A 201 4.04 30.35 9.79
CA GLY A 201 4.72 31.38 8.97
C GLY A 201 6.24 31.22 8.90
N ARG A 202 6.76 30.02 9.19
CA ARG A 202 8.19 29.69 9.12
C ARG A 202 8.60 29.34 7.69
N PRO A 203 9.90 29.49 7.33
CA PRO A 203 10.41 29.00 6.04
C PRO A 203 10.14 27.50 5.89
N LEU A 204 9.77 27.07 4.67
CA LEU A 204 9.49 25.67 4.39
C LEU A 204 10.76 24.82 4.54
N PRO A 205 10.69 23.67 5.21
CA PRO A 205 11.85 22.80 5.40
C PRO A 205 12.34 22.24 4.08
N VAL A 206 13.66 22.22 3.89
CA VAL A 206 14.32 21.71 2.68
C VAL A 206 15.50 20.82 3.06
N GLY A 207 15.58 19.63 2.48
CA GLY A 207 16.74 18.75 2.63
C GLY A 207 17.02 18.34 4.08
N THR A 208 18.09 18.89 4.68
CA THR A 208 18.52 18.57 6.06
C THR A 208 17.58 19.10 7.14
N ASP A 209 16.76 20.12 6.84
CA ASP A 209 15.84 20.72 7.81
C ASP A 209 14.81 19.68 8.32
N TYR A 210 14.46 18.70 7.48
CA TYR A 210 13.61 17.58 7.89
C TYR A 210 14.22 16.67 8.97
N GLN A 211 15.54 16.74 9.15
CA GLN A 211 16.24 15.99 10.21
C GLN A 211 16.29 16.79 11.51
N LEU A 212 16.09 18.11 11.44
CA LEU A 212 16.10 19.05 12.56
C LEU A 212 14.67 19.23 13.08
N GLY A 213 14.02 18.13 13.48
CA GLY A 213 12.68 18.18 14.08
C GLY A 213 12.70 18.82 15.47
N GLU A 214 11.52 19.08 16.04
CA GLU A 214 11.33 19.70 17.36
C GLU A 214 12.09 19.00 18.50
N GLN A 215 12.37 17.70 18.34
CA GLN A 215 13.12 16.91 19.32
C GLN A 215 14.63 16.89 19.06
N TYR A 216 15.10 17.60 18.03
CA TYR A 216 16.53 17.70 17.74
C TYR A 216 17.27 18.35 18.91
N ASP A 217 18.48 17.90 19.21
CA ASP A 217 19.33 18.28 20.36
C ASP A 217 18.82 17.84 21.75
N PHE A 218 17.66 17.24 21.86
CA PHE A 218 17.23 16.65 23.13
C PHE A 218 17.72 15.20 23.25
N TYR A 219 18.26 14.85 24.42
CA TYR A 219 18.76 13.50 24.71
C TYR A 219 17.69 12.41 24.49
N ASN A 220 16.43 12.72 24.82
CA ASN A 220 15.30 11.82 24.59
C ASN A 220 13.97 12.61 24.61
N THR A 221 12.90 11.95 24.17
CA THR A 221 11.54 12.50 24.14
C THR A 221 11.07 13.05 25.49
N ARG A 222 11.47 12.40 26.61
CA ARG A 222 11.10 12.89 27.94
C ARG A 222 11.70 14.27 28.22
N GLN A 223 12.96 14.49 27.90
CA GLN A 223 13.62 15.80 28.09
C GLN A 223 12.96 16.86 27.22
N TYR A 224 12.64 16.53 25.99
CA TYR A 224 11.89 17.42 25.09
C TYR A 224 10.54 17.82 25.67
N VAL A 225 9.70 16.87 26.13
CA VAL A 225 8.38 17.17 26.69
C VAL A 225 8.50 18.01 27.97
N LEU A 226 9.42 17.68 28.87
CA LEU A 226 9.64 18.46 30.08
C LEU A 226 10.09 19.91 29.76
N HIS A 227 10.93 20.09 28.77
CA HIS A 227 11.36 21.40 28.29
C HIS A 227 10.21 22.18 27.63
N ARG A 228 9.43 21.51 26.74
CA ARG A 228 8.26 22.10 26.08
C ARG A 228 7.24 22.62 27.10
N ASP A 229 7.00 21.85 28.15
CA ASP A 229 6.01 22.13 29.19
C ASP A 229 6.63 22.95 30.35
N GLU A 230 7.82 23.54 30.13
CA GLU A 230 8.54 24.40 31.09
C GLU A 230 8.66 23.76 32.50
N TYR A 231 8.87 22.44 32.55
CA TYR A 231 8.96 21.64 33.77
C TYR A 231 7.73 21.82 34.70
N THR A 232 6.57 22.12 34.13
CA THR A 232 5.33 22.34 34.83
C THR A 232 4.36 21.20 34.60
N CYS A 233 3.70 20.71 35.65
CA CYS A 233 2.65 19.71 35.54
C CYS A 233 1.43 20.29 34.82
N GLN A 234 1.09 19.79 33.63
CA GLN A 234 -0.07 20.28 32.87
C GLN A 234 -1.43 19.93 33.50
N CYS A 235 -1.44 19.03 34.50
CA CYS A 235 -2.67 18.63 35.19
C CYS A 235 -2.96 19.54 36.41
N CYS A 236 -1.94 19.87 37.24
CA CYS A 236 -2.11 20.59 38.48
C CYS A 236 -1.32 21.90 38.56
N GLY A 237 -0.55 22.26 37.53
CA GLY A 237 0.25 23.49 37.49
C GLY A 237 1.47 23.52 38.42
N THR A 238 1.81 22.40 39.04
CA THR A 238 2.95 22.35 39.97
C THR A 238 4.25 22.50 39.23
N HIS A 239 5.11 23.41 39.67
CA HIS A 239 6.45 23.69 39.18
C HIS A 239 7.48 23.59 40.32
N ASP A 240 7.37 22.57 41.17
CA ASP A 240 8.28 22.39 42.31
C ASP A 240 9.41 21.44 41.95
N ASN A 241 10.66 21.81 42.24
CA ASN A 241 11.84 21.00 42.03
C ASN A 241 11.88 19.69 42.82
N ASN A 242 11.06 19.60 43.89
CA ASN A 242 10.94 18.40 44.71
C ASN A 242 9.90 17.42 44.20
N VAL A 243 9.12 17.78 43.17
CA VAL A 243 8.08 16.91 42.58
C VAL A 243 8.62 16.23 41.36
N LYS A 244 8.56 14.89 41.34
CA LYS A 244 8.96 14.09 40.20
C LYS A 244 7.88 14.11 39.12
N LEU A 245 8.15 14.81 38.02
CA LEU A 245 7.25 14.84 36.87
C LEU A 245 7.35 13.56 36.04
N HIS A 246 6.22 13.05 35.59
CA HIS A 246 6.10 11.90 34.72
C HIS A 246 5.49 12.32 33.38
N VAL A 247 6.10 11.87 32.28
CA VAL A 247 5.58 12.08 30.93
C VAL A 247 4.63 10.95 30.58
N HIS A 248 3.42 11.29 30.16
CA HIS A 248 2.37 10.36 29.74
C HIS A 248 1.98 10.61 28.29
N HIS A 249 1.48 9.58 27.62
CA HIS A 249 0.77 9.76 26.36
C HIS A 249 -0.64 10.33 26.68
N ILE A 250 -1.05 11.37 25.97
CA ILE A 250 -2.40 11.94 26.08
C ILE A 250 -3.43 10.90 25.63
N GLU A 251 -3.13 10.23 24.52
CA GLU A 251 -3.87 9.05 24.07
C GLU A 251 -3.06 7.79 24.31
N SER A 252 -3.70 6.76 24.83
CA SER A 252 -3.05 5.46 25.07
C SER A 252 -2.50 4.87 23.77
N ARG A 253 -1.32 4.23 23.81
CA ARG A 253 -0.78 3.48 22.67
C ARG A 253 -1.71 2.39 22.17
N GLN A 254 -2.60 1.86 23.01
CA GLN A 254 -3.60 0.87 22.63
C GLN A 254 -4.73 1.47 21.79
N THR A 255 -4.97 2.77 21.90
CA THR A 255 -6.02 3.52 21.17
C THR A 255 -5.48 4.32 19.98
N GLY A 256 -4.17 4.19 19.66
CA GLY A 256 -3.59 4.83 18.49
C GLY A 256 -2.62 5.99 18.77
N GLY A 257 -2.36 6.31 20.03
CA GLY A 257 -1.39 7.34 20.40
C GLY A 257 0.05 6.92 20.14
N ASP A 258 0.61 7.30 18.99
CA ASP A 258 1.97 6.90 18.57
C ASP A 258 3.05 7.96 18.87
N ALA A 259 2.67 9.20 19.05
CA ALA A 259 3.61 10.29 19.27
C ALA A 259 3.32 11.04 20.58
N PRO A 260 4.33 11.56 21.28
CA PRO A 260 4.11 12.56 22.31
C PRO A 260 3.70 13.86 21.60
N ASN A 261 2.43 14.13 21.60
CA ASN A 261 1.93 15.45 21.22
C ASN A 261 2.13 16.43 22.36
#